data_b42a822ff97aa2b9cca01e3318b06118
#
_entry.id   b42a822ff97aa2b9cca01e3318b06118
#
_cell.length_a   1.000
_cell.length_b   1.000
_cell.length_c   1.000
_cell.angle_alpha   90.00
_cell.angle_beta   90.00
_cell.angle_gamma   90.00
#
_symmetry.space_group_name_H-M   'P 1'
#
loop_
_entity.id
_entity.type
_entity.pdbx_description
1 polymer ?
#
loop_
_entity_poly.entity_id
_entity_poly.type
_entity_poly.pdbx_seq_one_letter_code
_entity_poly.pdbx_strand_id
1 'polypeptide(L)'
;MEIVIDTSAILAVIGEQSEKQELVRLTRGATLVAPPSVHWEVGNALSAMFKRKAIGLDQALQLLDSYTAIPIRLTDLALKQAVELAARLNIYAYDAYVIACAVNQRAPILTLDSGLRRRARELNLDVLEVSVR
;
A
#
# COMPACT_ATOMS: atom_id res chain seq x y z
N MET A 1 1.79 9.56 -14.84
CA MET A 1 2.68 8.64 -14.13
C MET A 1 1.87 7.79 -13.16
N GLU A 2 2.08 6.49 -13.17
CA GLU A 2 1.45 5.59 -12.23
C GLU A 2 2.36 5.34 -11.03
N ILE A 3 1.76 5.20 -9.85
CA ILE A 3 2.46 4.85 -8.62
C ILE A 3 1.69 3.72 -7.96
N VAL A 4 2.36 2.62 -7.62
CA VAL A 4 1.77 1.53 -6.86
C VAL A 4 1.85 1.90 -5.38
N ILE A 5 0.69 2.00 -4.75
CA ILE A 5 0.60 2.36 -3.33
C ILE A 5 0.21 1.12 -2.51
N ASP A 6 0.87 0.91 -1.38
CA ASP A 6 0.54 -0.18 -0.49
C ASP A 6 -0.31 0.29 0.71
N THR A 7 -0.76 -0.68 1.49
CA THR A 7 -1.64 -0.42 2.63
C THR A 7 -0.99 0.49 3.68
N SER A 8 0.32 0.36 3.92
CA SER A 8 0.99 1.18 4.94
C SER A 8 0.91 2.68 4.62
N ALA A 9 1.11 3.03 3.34
CA ALA A 9 1.02 4.41 2.91
C ALA A 9 -0.42 4.92 2.93
N ILE A 10 -1.39 4.09 2.52
CA ILE A 10 -2.81 4.44 2.59
C ILE A 10 -3.20 4.75 4.03
N LEU A 11 -2.85 3.88 4.97
CA LEU A 11 -3.20 4.06 6.38
C LEU A 11 -2.58 5.33 6.97
N ALA A 12 -1.36 5.68 6.56
CA ALA A 12 -0.71 6.90 7.03
C ALA A 12 -1.46 8.15 6.55
N VAL A 13 -1.99 8.13 5.33
CA VAL A 13 -2.75 9.26 4.78
C VAL A 13 -4.10 9.40 5.47
N ILE A 14 -4.88 8.32 5.55
CA ILE A 14 -6.23 8.38 6.15
C ILE A 14 -6.16 8.61 7.65
N GLY A 15 -5.12 8.12 8.32
CA GLY A 15 -4.89 8.31 9.76
C GLY A 15 -4.19 9.62 10.10
N GLU A 16 -3.92 10.47 9.12
CA GLU A 16 -3.27 11.76 9.30
C GLU A 16 -1.95 11.67 10.08
N GLN A 17 -1.14 10.66 9.75
CA GLN A 17 0.17 10.49 10.35
C GLN A 17 1.17 11.52 9.83
N SER A 18 2.35 11.57 10.45
CA SER A 18 3.38 12.58 10.13
C SER A 18 3.84 12.54 8.66
N GLU A 19 3.75 11.36 8.02
CA GLU A 19 4.15 11.17 6.62
C GLU A 19 3.12 11.71 5.61
N LYS A 20 1.89 12.03 6.05
CA LYS A 20 0.79 12.38 5.14
C LYS A 20 1.16 13.48 4.15
N GLN A 21 1.75 14.57 4.62
CA GLN A 21 2.09 15.71 3.75
C GLN A 21 3.05 15.29 2.64
N GLU A 22 4.07 14.50 2.97
CA GLU A 22 5.05 14.02 1.99
C GLU A 22 4.40 13.05 1.01
N LEU A 23 3.55 12.15 1.49
CA LEU A 23 2.84 11.20 0.64
C LEU A 23 1.93 11.92 -0.35
N VAL A 24 1.22 12.94 0.10
CA VAL A 24 0.36 13.76 -0.77
C VAL A 24 1.23 14.48 -1.82
N ARG A 25 2.37 15.03 -1.40
CA ARG A 25 3.29 15.70 -2.33
C ARG A 25 3.80 14.75 -3.41
N LEU A 26 4.23 13.55 -3.01
CA LEU A 26 4.79 12.55 -3.94
C LEU A 26 3.76 12.04 -4.94
N THR A 27 2.49 12.01 -4.58
CA THR A 27 1.43 11.45 -5.42
C THR A 27 0.67 12.51 -6.23
N ARG A 28 1.02 13.77 -6.07
CA ARG A 28 0.33 14.86 -6.77
C ARG A 28 0.45 14.69 -8.29
N GLY A 29 -0.69 14.65 -8.95
CA GLY A 29 -0.74 14.49 -10.41
C GLY A 29 -0.49 13.06 -10.89
N ALA A 30 -0.29 12.10 -10.00
CA ALA A 30 -0.08 10.71 -10.36
C ALA A 30 -1.40 9.92 -10.31
N THR A 31 -1.43 8.82 -11.05
CA THR A 31 -2.49 7.82 -10.94
C THR A 31 -2.05 6.77 -9.93
N LEU A 32 -2.82 6.60 -8.86
CA LEU A 32 -2.54 5.58 -7.87
C LEU A 32 -3.10 4.23 -8.31
N VAL A 33 -2.28 3.20 -8.20
CA VAL A 33 -2.60 1.84 -8.60
C VAL A 33 -2.29 0.92 -7.43
N ALA A 34 -3.06 -0.14 -7.27
CA ALA A 34 -2.81 -1.11 -6.21
C ALA A 34 -3.37 -2.48 -6.59
N PRO A 35 -2.84 -3.56 -6.02
CA PRO A 35 -3.49 -4.86 -6.15
C PRO A 35 -4.80 -4.86 -5.36
N PRO A 36 -5.80 -5.68 -5.76
CA PRO A 36 -7.10 -5.72 -5.07
C PRO A 36 -6.99 -6.06 -3.58
N SER A 37 -5.93 -6.75 -3.18
CA SER A 37 -5.70 -7.15 -1.78
C SER A 37 -5.62 -5.97 -0.81
N VAL A 38 -5.18 -4.79 -1.25
CA VAL A 38 -5.08 -3.62 -0.35
C VAL A 38 -6.45 -3.25 0.22
N HIS A 39 -7.51 -3.49 -0.54
CA HIS A 39 -8.88 -3.23 -0.09
C HIS A 39 -9.20 -4.02 1.18
N TRP A 40 -8.87 -5.29 1.18
CA TRP A 40 -9.11 -6.18 2.31
C TRP A 40 -8.14 -5.94 3.46
N GLU A 41 -6.91 -5.57 3.14
CA GLU A 41 -5.90 -5.21 4.15
C GLU A 41 -6.29 -3.96 4.91
N VAL A 42 -6.84 -2.94 4.24
CA VAL A 42 -7.36 -1.75 4.91
C VAL A 42 -8.46 -2.13 5.91
N GLY A 43 -9.43 -2.93 5.48
CA GLY A 43 -10.48 -3.40 6.37
C GLY A 43 -9.94 -4.17 7.56
N ASN A 44 -8.99 -5.06 7.31
CA ASN A 44 -8.35 -5.83 8.40
C ASN A 44 -7.61 -4.93 9.39
N ALA A 45 -6.89 -3.93 8.90
CA ALA A 45 -6.17 -2.99 9.75
C ALA A 45 -7.12 -2.18 10.64
N LEU A 46 -8.22 -1.69 10.09
CA LEU A 46 -9.22 -0.94 10.86
C LEU A 46 -9.88 -1.82 11.93
N SER A 47 -10.21 -3.06 11.57
CA SER A 47 -10.79 -4.00 12.55
C SER A 47 -9.82 -4.31 13.68
N ALA A 48 -8.54 -4.45 13.39
CA ALA A 48 -7.52 -4.66 14.41
C ALA A 48 -7.42 -3.47 15.37
N MET A 49 -7.54 -2.24 14.83
CA MET A 49 -7.50 -1.02 15.64
C MET A 49 -8.65 -0.96 16.65
N PHE A 50 -9.89 -1.23 16.25
CA PHE A 50 -10.97 -1.17 17.23
C PHE A 50 -11.01 -2.40 18.14
N LYS A 51 -10.53 -3.56 17.72
CA LYS A 51 -10.40 -4.72 18.61
C LYS A 51 -9.43 -4.49 19.76
N ARG A 52 -8.31 -3.81 19.50
CA ARG A 52 -7.40 -3.42 20.59
C ARG A 52 -7.77 -2.09 21.25
N LYS A 53 -8.97 -1.58 20.96
CA LYS A 53 -9.54 -0.38 21.55
C LYS A 53 -8.72 0.91 21.31
N ALA A 54 -7.94 0.94 20.22
CA ALA A 54 -7.23 2.14 19.82
C ALA A 54 -8.18 3.18 19.26
N ILE A 55 -9.23 2.74 18.56
CA ILE A 55 -10.29 3.60 18.02
C ILE A 55 -11.65 2.92 18.25
N GLY A 56 -12.74 3.70 18.18
CA GLY A 56 -14.09 3.18 18.18
C GLY A 56 -14.56 2.86 16.77
N LEU A 57 -15.72 2.19 16.68
CA LEU A 57 -16.32 1.84 15.39
C LEU A 57 -16.60 3.07 14.53
N ASP A 58 -17.13 4.15 15.12
CA ASP A 58 -17.45 5.37 14.37
C ASP A 58 -16.19 5.97 13.72
N GLN A 59 -15.08 5.98 14.44
CA GLN A 59 -13.79 6.45 13.92
C GLN A 59 -13.31 5.54 12.80
N ALA A 60 -13.44 4.22 12.95
CA ALA A 60 -13.05 3.27 11.90
C ALA A 60 -13.85 3.51 10.62
N LEU A 61 -15.16 3.76 10.74
CA LEU A 61 -16.01 4.04 9.59
C LEU A 61 -15.66 5.37 8.94
N GLN A 62 -15.27 6.39 9.71
CA GLN A 62 -14.79 7.66 9.17
C GLN A 62 -13.49 7.47 8.40
N LEU A 63 -12.55 6.68 8.93
CA LEU A 63 -11.32 6.36 8.23
C LEU A 63 -11.60 5.61 6.93
N LEU A 64 -12.56 4.70 6.95
CA LEU A 64 -12.98 3.98 5.75
C LEU A 64 -13.56 4.93 4.70
N ASP A 65 -14.36 5.92 5.09
CA ASP A 65 -14.86 6.93 4.17
C ASP A 65 -13.70 7.72 3.54
N SER A 66 -12.69 8.06 4.33
CA SER A 66 -11.49 8.72 3.81
C SER A 66 -10.76 7.84 2.80
N TYR A 67 -10.65 6.55 3.07
CA TYR A 67 -10.05 5.60 2.14
C TYR A 67 -10.82 5.54 0.82
N THR A 68 -12.14 5.40 0.88
CA THR A 68 -12.96 5.29 -0.34
C THR A 68 -12.96 6.57 -1.18
N ALA A 69 -12.61 7.71 -0.57
CA ALA A 69 -12.48 8.97 -1.28
C ALA A 69 -11.16 9.08 -2.05
N ILE A 70 -10.17 8.24 -1.77
CA ILE A 70 -8.90 8.25 -2.52
C ILE A 70 -9.11 7.50 -3.84
N PRO A 71 -8.86 8.13 -4.99
CA PRO A 71 -9.02 7.46 -6.28
C PRO A 71 -7.84 6.51 -6.53
N ILE A 72 -8.04 5.23 -6.24
CA ILE A 72 -7.05 4.18 -6.46
C ILE A 72 -7.61 3.20 -7.49
N ARG A 73 -6.87 2.96 -8.56
CA ARG A 73 -7.23 1.96 -9.56
C ARG A 73 -6.71 0.60 -9.11
N LEU A 74 -7.61 -0.32 -8.81
CA LEU A 74 -7.24 -1.68 -8.45
C LEU A 74 -6.98 -2.47 -9.73
N THR A 75 -5.81 -3.10 -9.82
CA THR A 75 -5.41 -3.86 -11.00
C THR A 75 -5.18 -5.32 -10.63
N ASP A 76 -5.80 -6.21 -11.38
CA ASP A 76 -5.60 -7.63 -11.21
C ASP A 76 -4.18 -8.05 -11.59
N LEU A 77 -3.79 -9.19 -11.03
CA LEU A 77 -2.51 -9.83 -11.33
C LEU A 77 -2.70 -11.36 -11.28
N ALA A 78 -1.78 -12.08 -11.91
CA ALA A 78 -1.83 -13.53 -11.88
C ALA A 78 -1.38 -14.06 -10.50
N LEU A 79 -2.25 -14.80 -9.84
CA LEU A 79 -1.93 -15.39 -8.53
C LEU A 79 -0.68 -16.26 -8.61
N LYS A 80 -0.50 -16.99 -9.69
CA LYS A 80 0.69 -17.80 -9.93
C LYS A 80 1.97 -16.97 -9.88
N GLN A 81 1.97 -15.81 -10.53
CA GLN A 81 3.12 -14.90 -10.50
C GLN A 81 3.44 -14.46 -9.06
N ALA A 82 2.42 -14.11 -8.29
CA ALA A 82 2.60 -13.67 -6.92
C ALA A 82 3.14 -14.79 -6.02
N VAL A 83 2.62 -16.01 -6.18
CA VAL A 83 3.09 -17.16 -5.40
C VAL A 83 4.54 -17.50 -5.75
N GLU A 84 4.92 -17.43 -7.02
CA GLU A 84 6.31 -17.64 -7.45
C GLU A 84 7.24 -16.57 -6.85
N LEU A 85 6.83 -15.31 -6.84
CA LEU A 85 7.59 -14.24 -6.21
C LEU A 85 7.70 -14.46 -4.69
N ALA A 86 6.63 -14.88 -4.04
CA ALA A 86 6.62 -15.15 -2.61
C ALA A 86 7.64 -16.25 -2.25
N ALA A 87 7.69 -17.31 -3.04
CA ALA A 87 8.65 -18.39 -2.83
C ALA A 87 10.09 -17.91 -3.07
N ARG A 88 10.31 -17.17 -4.15
CA ARG A 88 11.63 -16.68 -4.54
C ARG A 88 12.21 -15.70 -3.53
N LEU A 89 11.38 -14.81 -2.97
CA LEU A 89 11.80 -13.79 -2.02
C LEU A 89 11.64 -14.22 -0.55
N ASN A 90 11.03 -15.38 -0.33
CA ASN A 90 10.70 -15.90 1.00
C ASN A 90 9.86 -14.89 1.80
N ILE A 91 8.75 -14.44 1.20
CA ILE A 91 7.82 -13.47 1.79
C ILE A 91 6.40 -14.02 1.74
N TYR A 92 5.50 -13.41 2.51
CA TYR A 92 4.08 -13.71 2.39
C TYR A 92 3.51 -13.12 1.11
N ALA A 93 2.41 -13.72 0.63
CA ALA A 93 1.80 -13.35 -0.63
C ALA A 93 1.33 -11.89 -0.68
N TYR A 94 0.95 -11.28 0.45
CA TYR A 94 0.48 -9.89 0.48
C TYR A 94 1.52 -8.92 -0.08
N ASP A 95 2.78 -9.06 0.34
CA ASP A 95 3.87 -8.25 -0.22
C ASP A 95 4.13 -8.60 -1.68
N ALA A 96 4.00 -9.88 -2.02
CA ALA A 96 4.18 -10.32 -3.39
C ALA A 96 3.12 -9.75 -4.35
N TYR A 97 1.89 -9.53 -3.87
CA TYR A 97 0.85 -8.87 -4.68
C TYR A 97 1.26 -7.45 -5.06
N VAL A 98 1.80 -6.69 -4.11
CA VAL A 98 2.26 -5.33 -4.37
C VAL A 98 3.42 -5.33 -5.36
N ILE A 99 4.39 -6.22 -5.15
CA ILE A 99 5.56 -6.35 -6.03
C ILE A 99 5.13 -6.75 -7.44
N ALA A 100 4.25 -7.75 -7.58
CA ALA A 100 3.75 -8.17 -8.88
C ALA A 100 3.02 -7.02 -9.60
N CYS A 101 2.23 -6.25 -8.86
CA CYS A 101 1.55 -5.09 -9.40
C CYS A 101 2.56 -4.08 -9.97
N ALA A 102 3.62 -3.79 -9.22
CA ALA A 102 4.66 -2.85 -9.66
C ALA A 102 5.40 -3.36 -10.90
N VAL A 103 5.73 -4.65 -10.93
CA VAL A 103 6.37 -5.28 -12.10
C VAL A 103 5.48 -5.14 -13.33
N ASN A 104 4.20 -5.50 -13.19
CA ASN A 104 3.27 -5.53 -14.32
C ASN A 104 2.95 -4.12 -14.83
N GLN A 105 2.83 -3.15 -13.93
CA GLN A 105 2.53 -1.76 -14.28
C GLN A 105 3.77 -0.96 -14.66
N ARG A 106 4.96 -1.50 -14.43
CA ARG A 106 6.25 -0.78 -14.62
C ARG A 106 6.24 0.56 -13.88
N ALA A 107 5.79 0.52 -12.64
CA ALA A 107 5.58 1.71 -11.83
C ALA A 107 6.36 1.62 -10.52
N PRO A 108 6.78 2.75 -9.96
CA PRO A 108 7.43 2.75 -8.66
C PRO A 108 6.46 2.41 -7.55
N ILE A 109 6.99 1.92 -6.44
CA ILE A 109 6.22 1.58 -5.24
C ILE A 109 6.33 2.73 -4.23
N LEU A 110 5.21 3.08 -3.63
CA LEU A 110 5.14 4.00 -2.50
C LEU A 110 4.71 3.21 -1.27
N THR A 111 5.61 3.04 -0.31
CA THR A 111 5.38 2.26 0.90
C THR A 111 6.13 2.86 2.08
N LEU A 112 5.59 2.66 3.28
CA LEU A 112 6.26 2.97 4.54
C LEU A 112 6.82 1.71 5.21
N ASP A 113 6.60 0.53 4.63
CA ASP A 113 7.08 -0.74 5.15
C ASP A 113 8.53 -0.96 4.70
N SER A 114 9.46 -0.95 5.65
CA SER A 114 10.89 -1.12 5.36
C SER A 114 11.21 -2.48 4.77
N GLY A 115 10.49 -3.53 5.18
CA GLY A 115 10.67 -4.89 4.64
C GLY A 115 10.28 -4.97 3.18
N LEU A 116 9.12 -4.44 2.83
CA LEU A 116 8.65 -4.39 1.44
C LEU A 116 9.62 -3.57 0.58
N ARG A 117 10.05 -2.41 1.09
CA ARG A 117 11.01 -1.55 0.39
C ARG A 117 12.28 -2.31 0.05
N ARG A 118 12.84 -3.03 1.03
CA ARG A 118 14.06 -3.82 0.83
C ARG A 118 13.86 -4.92 -0.22
N ARG A 119 12.75 -5.64 -0.15
CA ARG A 119 12.46 -6.73 -1.09
C ARG A 119 12.26 -6.20 -2.52
N ALA A 120 11.58 -5.07 -2.66
CA ALA A 120 11.40 -4.44 -3.97
C ALA A 120 12.74 -4.03 -4.57
N ARG A 121 13.64 -3.48 -3.76
CA ARG A 121 14.97 -3.08 -4.23
C ARG A 121 15.82 -4.28 -4.64
N GLU A 122 15.67 -5.42 -4.00
CA GLU A 122 16.35 -6.66 -4.40
C GLU A 122 15.98 -7.08 -5.83
N LEU A 123 14.80 -6.68 -6.31
CA LEU A 123 14.34 -6.92 -7.68
C LEU A 123 14.61 -5.73 -8.61
N ASN A 124 15.38 -4.76 -8.18
CA ASN A 124 15.67 -3.54 -8.93
C ASN A 124 14.41 -2.75 -9.31
N LEU A 125 13.38 -2.82 -8.47
CA LEU A 125 12.18 -2.00 -8.62
C LEU A 125 12.43 -0.62 -8.02
N ASP A 126 11.84 0.40 -8.64
CA ASP A 126 11.89 1.75 -8.10
C ASP A 126 10.99 1.85 -6.86
N VAL A 127 11.55 2.42 -5.80
CA VAL A 127 10.81 2.72 -4.56
C VAL A 127 10.98 4.20 -4.29
N LEU A 128 9.85 4.89 -4.13
CA LEU A 128 9.89 6.32 -3.86
C LEU A 128 10.40 6.57 -2.44
N GLU A 129 11.30 7.55 -2.32
CA GLU A 129 11.81 7.96 -1.00
C GLU A 129 10.78 8.83 -0.29
N VAL A 130 10.48 8.49 0.95
CA VAL A 130 9.58 9.26 1.80
C VAL A 130 10.39 9.91 2.91
N SER A 131 10.47 11.24 2.87
CA SER A 131 11.19 12.02 3.87
C SER A 131 10.19 12.65 4.84
N VAL A 132 10.42 12.50 6.14
CA VAL A 132 9.63 13.13 7.17
C VAL A 132 10.54 14.11 7.91
N ARG A 133 10.10 15.39 7.96
CA ARG A 133 10.84 16.45 8.62
C ARG A 133 10.22 16.86 9.95
#